data_b09d61103b62928f0044c21922d38bc3
#
_entry.id   b09d61103b62928f0044c21922d38bc3
#
_cell.length_a   1.000
_cell.length_b   1.000
_cell.length_c   1.000
_cell.angle_alpha   90.00
_cell.angle_beta   90.00
_cell.angle_gamma   90.00
#
_symmetry.space_group_name_H-M   'P 1'
#
loop_
_entity.id
_entity.type
_entity.pdbx_description
1 polymer ?
#
loop_
_entity_poly.entity_id
_entity_poly.type
_entity_poly.pdbx_seq_one_letter_code
_entity_poly.pdbx_strand_id
1 'polypeptide(L)'
;MKFKYLVKIFVITYLVFGINSSFAEDKVVYVDMNKILNESKVGIFVEKSLTKDHEAKLENFKKTEEELKKEEIDLISKRNVMDRKEFDNKVKLLNEQAQNYQEERRKWFDNITERRNKARAEVLKTLDPIITDYFQQNQISIMLYKRNIAIGTSELDITDKIIDELDKKLPSIKLN
;
A
#
# COMPACT_ATOMS: atom_id res chain seq x y z
N MET A 1 6.71 -73.23 25.08
CA MET A 1 6.89 -72.02 25.95
C MET A 1 7.63 -70.86 25.27
N LYS A 2 8.67 -71.08 24.48
CA LYS A 2 9.47 -70.03 23.82
C LYS A 2 8.72 -69.13 22.81
N PHE A 3 7.71 -69.66 22.12
CA PHE A 3 6.92 -68.90 21.13
C PHE A 3 6.06 -67.78 21.75
N LYS A 4 5.52 -68.00 22.95
CA LYS A 4 4.69 -66.98 23.66
C LYS A 4 5.54 -65.80 24.13
N TYR A 5 6.83 -65.98 24.39
CA TYR A 5 7.75 -64.87 24.73
C TYR A 5 8.18 -64.07 23.51
N LEU A 6 8.37 -64.71 22.36
CA LEU A 6 8.70 -64.05 21.09
C LEU A 6 7.56 -63.11 20.65
N VAL A 7 6.30 -63.53 20.74
CA VAL A 7 5.13 -62.70 20.43
C VAL A 7 5.01 -61.51 21.39
N LYS A 8 5.27 -61.70 22.68
CA LYS A 8 5.26 -60.60 23.66
C LYS A 8 6.36 -59.59 23.42
N ILE A 9 7.56 -60.02 23.06
CA ILE A 9 8.67 -59.13 22.72
C ILE A 9 8.37 -58.35 21.46
N PHE A 10 7.75 -58.95 20.41
CA PHE A 10 7.37 -58.28 19.17
C PHE A 10 6.29 -57.25 19.39
N VAL A 11 5.29 -57.51 20.25
CA VAL A 11 4.22 -56.53 20.60
C VAL A 11 4.80 -55.35 21.40
N ILE A 12 5.72 -55.58 22.32
CA ILE A 12 6.35 -54.56 23.13
C ILE A 12 7.23 -53.66 22.22
N THR A 13 7.97 -54.27 21.29
CA THR A 13 8.84 -53.53 20.34
C THR A 13 7.98 -52.66 19.39
N TYR A 14 6.84 -53.14 18.94
CA TYR A 14 5.90 -52.39 18.11
C TYR A 14 5.26 -51.21 18.88
N LEU A 15 4.95 -51.39 20.18
CA LEU A 15 4.39 -50.32 21.03
C LEU A 15 5.44 -49.23 21.35
N VAL A 16 6.71 -49.55 21.45
CA VAL A 16 7.77 -48.59 21.72
C VAL A 16 8.18 -47.80 20.46
N PHE A 17 8.09 -48.41 19.27
CA PHE A 17 8.34 -47.72 17.99
C PHE A 17 7.13 -46.93 17.46
N GLY A 18 5.94 -47.15 17.99
CA GLY A 18 4.72 -46.48 17.55
C GLY A 18 4.49 -45.10 18.15
N ILE A 19 5.28 -44.64 19.11
CA ILE A 19 5.14 -43.30 19.72
C ILE A 19 6.18 -42.37 19.06
N ASN A 20 6.11 -42.20 17.76
CA ASN A 20 6.61 -41.01 17.15
C ASN A 20 5.63 -39.88 17.50
N SER A 21 5.77 -39.31 18.69
CA SER A 21 5.19 -37.99 18.97
C SER A 21 5.88 -37.02 18.02
N SER A 22 5.28 -36.85 16.85
CA SER A 22 5.60 -35.71 16.00
C SER A 22 5.21 -34.50 16.80
N PHE A 23 6.12 -33.94 17.57
CA PHE A 23 5.99 -32.57 18.03
C PHE A 23 6.00 -31.75 16.76
N ALA A 24 4.81 -31.34 16.33
CA ALA A 24 4.70 -30.33 15.30
C ALA A 24 5.45 -29.10 15.86
N GLU A 25 6.63 -28.82 15.32
CA GLU A 25 7.37 -27.63 15.69
C GLU A 25 6.51 -26.43 15.31
N ASP A 26 6.15 -25.60 16.31
CA ASP A 26 5.34 -24.42 16.08
C ASP A 26 6.05 -23.48 15.12
N LYS A 27 5.56 -23.43 13.90
CA LYS A 27 6.15 -22.61 12.84
C LYS A 27 5.71 -21.15 13.00
N VAL A 28 6.63 -20.32 13.48
CA VAL A 28 6.45 -18.87 13.59
C VAL A 28 7.10 -18.20 12.40
N VAL A 29 6.39 -17.26 11.76
CA VAL A 29 6.90 -16.48 10.63
C VAL A 29 6.52 -15.02 10.80
N TYR A 30 7.11 -14.14 9.97
CA TYR A 30 6.70 -12.75 9.93
C TYR A 30 6.64 -12.19 8.51
N VAL A 31 5.88 -11.10 8.39
CA VAL A 31 5.70 -10.38 7.12
C VAL A 31 5.86 -8.87 7.31
N ASP A 32 6.47 -8.21 6.34
CA ASP A 32 6.57 -6.76 6.24
C ASP A 32 5.47 -6.21 5.32
N MET A 33 4.37 -5.75 5.94
CA MET A 33 3.24 -5.19 5.19
C MET A 33 3.61 -3.94 4.38
N ASN A 34 4.55 -3.14 4.87
CA ASN A 34 4.99 -1.96 4.13
C ASN A 34 5.77 -2.35 2.88
N LYS A 35 6.65 -3.34 2.99
CA LYS A 35 7.39 -3.88 1.84
C LYS A 35 6.41 -4.47 0.81
N ILE A 36 5.44 -5.27 1.24
CA ILE A 36 4.41 -5.84 0.34
C ILE A 36 3.67 -4.73 -0.41
N LEU A 37 3.18 -3.71 0.29
CA LEU A 37 2.38 -2.63 -0.31
C LEU A 37 3.19 -1.72 -1.24
N ASN A 38 4.51 -1.59 -1.03
CA ASN A 38 5.35 -0.67 -1.80
C ASN A 38 6.15 -1.36 -2.90
N GLU A 39 6.57 -2.61 -2.70
CA GLU A 39 7.48 -3.31 -3.61
C GLU A 39 6.80 -4.36 -4.50
N SER A 40 5.53 -4.72 -4.24
CA SER A 40 4.76 -5.54 -5.18
C SER A 40 4.52 -4.80 -6.50
N LYS A 41 4.28 -5.54 -7.59
CA LYS A 41 3.97 -4.94 -8.91
C LYS A 41 2.81 -3.97 -8.85
N VAL A 42 1.75 -4.32 -8.11
CA VAL A 42 0.60 -3.44 -7.93
C VAL A 42 0.97 -2.19 -7.11
N GLY A 43 1.79 -2.31 -6.07
CA GLY A 43 2.26 -1.18 -5.28
C GLY A 43 3.08 -0.20 -6.10
N ILE A 44 4.07 -0.70 -6.84
CA ILE A 44 4.90 0.08 -7.78
C ILE A 44 4.02 0.74 -8.86
N PHE A 45 3.05 -0.01 -9.42
CA PHE A 45 2.12 0.54 -10.41
C PHE A 45 1.30 1.70 -9.87
N VAL A 46 0.73 1.55 -8.67
CA VAL A 46 -0.06 2.60 -7.99
C VAL A 46 0.77 3.84 -7.76
N GLU A 47 1.95 3.70 -7.15
CA GLU A 47 2.82 4.84 -6.84
C GLU A 47 3.25 5.57 -8.12
N LYS A 48 3.72 4.84 -9.13
CA LYS A 48 4.13 5.41 -10.42
C LYS A 48 2.98 6.16 -11.11
N SER A 49 1.76 5.59 -11.09
CA SER A 49 0.61 6.22 -11.75
C SER A 49 0.17 7.48 -11.02
N LEU A 50 0.06 7.43 -9.68
CA LEU A 50 -0.34 8.60 -8.89
C LEU A 50 0.71 9.71 -8.94
N THR A 51 2.01 9.37 -8.92
CA THR A 51 3.11 10.34 -9.06
C THR A 51 3.03 11.04 -10.42
N LYS A 52 2.87 10.29 -11.52
CA LYS A 52 2.74 10.86 -12.86
C LYS A 52 1.56 11.84 -12.96
N ASP A 53 0.39 11.45 -12.45
CA ASP A 53 -0.80 12.31 -12.45
C ASP A 53 -0.58 13.56 -11.61
N HIS A 54 0.09 13.41 -10.47
CA HIS A 54 0.39 14.50 -9.55
C HIS A 54 1.37 15.51 -10.16
N GLU A 55 2.46 15.04 -10.74
CA GLU A 55 3.46 15.90 -11.42
C GLU A 55 2.84 16.69 -12.57
N ALA A 56 2.02 16.04 -13.41
CA ALA A 56 1.32 16.71 -14.50
C ALA A 56 0.37 17.80 -13.99
N LYS A 57 -0.33 17.56 -12.88
CA LYS A 57 -1.24 18.56 -12.29
C LYS A 57 -0.49 19.70 -11.58
N LEU A 58 0.64 19.39 -10.93
CA LEU A 58 1.51 20.41 -10.34
C LEU A 58 2.04 21.38 -11.39
N GLU A 59 2.44 20.89 -12.54
CA GLU A 59 2.89 21.74 -13.66
C GLU A 59 1.77 22.70 -14.12
N ASN A 60 0.54 22.21 -14.22
CA ASN A 60 -0.63 23.05 -14.53
C ASN A 60 -0.88 24.09 -13.44
N PHE A 61 -0.82 23.70 -12.16
CA PHE A 61 -0.97 24.64 -11.05
C PHE A 61 0.07 25.74 -11.07
N LYS A 62 1.34 25.39 -11.38
CA LYS A 62 2.41 26.36 -11.49
C LYS A 62 2.14 27.39 -12.61
N LYS A 63 1.65 26.95 -13.77
CA LYS A 63 1.27 27.85 -14.86
C LYS A 63 0.15 28.81 -14.45
N THR A 64 -0.91 28.28 -13.83
CA THR A 64 -2.02 29.11 -13.33
C THR A 64 -1.55 30.13 -12.29
N GLU A 65 -0.67 29.74 -11.38
CA GLU A 65 -0.09 30.63 -10.37
C GLU A 65 0.72 31.76 -11.01
N GLU A 66 1.55 31.43 -12.02
CA GLU A 66 2.31 32.42 -12.77
C GLU A 66 1.41 33.37 -13.56
N GLU A 67 0.30 32.89 -14.14
CA GLU A 67 -0.70 33.70 -14.85
C GLU A 67 -1.40 34.67 -13.89
N LEU A 68 -1.91 34.17 -12.77
CA LEU A 68 -2.55 35.00 -11.74
C LEU A 68 -1.61 36.09 -11.23
N LYS A 69 -0.35 35.75 -11.00
CA LYS A 69 0.66 36.72 -10.56
C LYS A 69 0.95 37.80 -11.62
N LYS A 70 0.99 37.42 -12.90
CA LYS A 70 1.16 38.38 -14.00
C LYS A 70 -0.04 39.31 -14.11
N GLU A 71 -1.27 38.77 -14.00
CA GLU A 71 -2.50 39.54 -14.01
C GLU A 71 -2.55 40.55 -12.85
N GLU A 72 -2.14 40.11 -11.65
CA GLU A 72 -2.05 40.99 -10.47
C GLU A 72 -1.08 42.16 -10.70
N ILE A 73 0.12 41.87 -11.19
CA ILE A 73 1.13 42.89 -11.47
C ILE A 73 0.62 43.87 -12.55
N ASP A 74 0.03 43.37 -13.63
CA ASP A 74 -0.51 44.18 -14.70
C ASP A 74 -1.65 45.10 -14.18
N LEU A 75 -2.56 44.54 -13.38
CA LEU A 75 -3.67 45.29 -12.78
C LEU A 75 -3.16 46.39 -11.84
N ILE A 76 -2.19 46.12 -10.99
CA ILE A 76 -1.57 47.12 -10.11
C ILE A 76 -0.92 48.23 -10.93
N SER A 77 -0.23 47.92 -12.02
CA SER A 77 0.43 48.89 -12.87
C SER A 77 -0.57 49.87 -13.55
N LYS A 78 -1.77 49.41 -13.81
CA LYS A 78 -2.86 50.18 -14.47
C LYS A 78 -3.76 50.94 -13.49
N ARG A 79 -3.55 50.83 -12.19
CA ARG A 79 -4.42 51.41 -11.15
C ARG A 79 -4.70 52.90 -11.35
N ASN A 80 -3.68 53.68 -11.77
CA ASN A 80 -3.79 55.13 -11.87
C ASN A 80 -4.31 55.65 -13.24
N VAL A 81 -4.40 54.76 -14.25
CA VAL A 81 -4.79 55.09 -15.61
C VAL A 81 -6.13 54.44 -16.03
N MET A 82 -6.63 53.48 -15.21
CA MET A 82 -7.88 52.77 -15.44
C MET A 82 -9.04 53.46 -14.73
N ASP A 83 -10.26 53.37 -15.31
CA ASP A 83 -11.47 53.75 -14.61
C ASP A 83 -11.65 52.96 -13.30
N ARG A 84 -12.06 53.67 -12.25
CA ARG A 84 -12.16 53.07 -10.90
C ARG A 84 -13.13 51.87 -10.87
N LYS A 85 -14.26 51.96 -11.53
CA LYS A 85 -15.25 50.86 -11.55
C LYS A 85 -14.71 49.64 -12.30
N GLU A 86 -14.00 49.88 -13.40
CA GLU A 86 -13.34 48.82 -14.16
C GLU A 86 -12.24 48.13 -13.32
N PHE A 87 -11.43 48.93 -12.62
CA PHE A 87 -10.38 48.44 -11.73
C PHE A 87 -10.98 47.53 -10.62
N ASP A 88 -12.03 48.03 -9.92
CA ASP A 88 -12.68 47.29 -8.84
C ASP A 88 -13.28 45.97 -9.35
N ASN A 89 -13.88 45.95 -10.54
CA ASN A 89 -14.39 44.71 -11.16
C ASN A 89 -13.28 43.72 -11.47
N LYS A 90 -12.13 44.17 -11.98
CA LYS A 90 -10.98 43.30 -12.28
C LYS A 90 -10.35 42.75 -11.01
N VAL A 91 -10.24 43.55 -9.96
CA VAL A 91 -9.78 43.08 -8.63
C VAL A 91 -10.68 41.95 -8.11
N LYS A 92 -12.02 42.17 -8.22
CA LYS A 92 -12.98 41.13 -7.79
C LYS A 92 -12.83 39.84 -8.58
N LEU A 93 -12.71 39.92 -9.91
CA LEU A 93 -12.51 38.76 -10.78
C LEU A 93 -11.19 38.00 -10.43
N LEU A 94 -10.10 38.72 -10.26
CA LEU A 94 -8.80 38.13 -9.91
C LEU A 94 -8.86 37.44 -8.55
N ASN A 95 -9.56 38.02 -7.57
CA ASN A 95 -9.76 37.39 -6.27
C ASN A 95 -10.60 36.09 -6.38
N GLU A 96 -11.64 36.07 -7.19
CA GLU A 96 -12.44 34.87 -7.47
C GLU A 96 -11.60 33.78 -8.14
N GLN A 97 -10.77 34.14 -9.13
CA GLN A 97 -9.84 33.21 -9.79
C GLN A 97 -8.82 32.63 -8.79
N ALA A 98 -8.25 33.49 -7.93
CA ALA A 98 -7.31 33.04 -6.90
C ALA A 98 -7.95 32.08 -5.88
N GLN A 99 -9.21 32.37 -5.47
CA GLN A 99 -9.96 31.47 -4.60
C GLN A 99 -10.25 30.12 -5.26
N ASN A 100 -10.70 30.12 -6.51
CA ASN A 100 -10.96 28.91 -7.29
C ASN A 100 -9.67 28.08 -7.45
N TYR A 101 -8.55 28.72 -7.73
CA TYR A 101 -7.25 28.06 -7.81
C TYR A 101 -6.87 27.35 -6.50
N GLN A 102 -7.04 28.00 -5.35
CA GLN A 102 -6.76 27.39 -4.05
C GLN A 102 -7.70 26.22 -3.75
N GLU A 103 -8.97 26.35 -4.11
CA GLU A 103 -9.94 25.28 -3.94
C GLU A 103 -9.65 24.08 -4.84
N GLU A 104 -9.28 24.29 -6.11
CA GLU A 104 -8.88 23.23 -7.02
C GLU A 104 -7.62 22.50 -6.51
N ARG A 105 -6.62 23.24 -6.01
CA ARG A 105 -5.44 22.62 -5.40
C ARG A 105 -5.81 21.71 -4.26
N ARG A 106 -6.62 22.19 -3.32
CA ARG A 106 -7.07 21.41 -2.16
C ARG A 106 -7.81 20.15 -2.62
N LYS A 107 -8.80 20.29 -3.50
CA LYS A 107 -9.57 19.16 -4.05
C LYS A 107 -8.66 18.12 -4.72
N TRP A 108 -7.62 18.57 -5.41
CA TRP A 108 -6.67 17.66 -6.04
C TRP A 108 -5.86 16.85 -5.03
N PHE A 109 -5.35 17.48 -3.97
CA PHE A 109 -4.61 16.76 -2.92
C PHE A 109 -5.51 15.75 -2.18
N ASP A 110 -6.75 16.14 -1.91
CA ASP A 110 -7.74 15.24 -1.31
C ASP A 110 -8.03 14.04 -2.23
N ASN A 111 -8.20 14.28 -3.53
CA ASN A 111 -8.41 13.23 -4.53
C ASN A 111 -7.24 12.24 -4.62
N ILE A 112 -5.99 12.72 -4.66
CA ILE A 112 -4.81 11.84 -4.68
C ILE A 112 -4.76 10.98 -3.42
N THR A 113 -5.06 11.56 -2.27
CA THR A 113 -5.10 10.83 -0.99
C THR A 113 -6.20 9.76 -1.00
N GLU A 114 -7.38 10.11 -1.47
CA GLU A 114 -8.51 9.17 -1.59
C GLU A 114 -8.19 8.02 -2.54
N ARG A 115 -7.64 8.31 -3.72
CA ARG A 115 -7.22 7.29 -4.72
C ARG A 115 -6.18 6.34 -4.14
N ARG A 116 -5.18 6.86 -3.41
CA ARG A 116 -4.17 6.04 -2.72
C ARG A 116 -4.81 5.12 -1.67
N ASN A 117 -5.73 5.65 -0.87
CA ASN A 117 -6.41 4.87 0.15
C ASN A 117 -7.32 3.77 -0.45
N LYS A 118 -8.05 4.09 -1.54
CA LYS A 118 -8.85 3.09 -2.27
C LYS A 118 -7.97 1.99 -2.85
N ALA A 119 -6.86 2.35 -3.49
CA ALA A 119 -5.90 1.40 -4.03
C ALA A 119 -5.34 0.48 -2.94
N ARG A 120 -4.93 1.06 -1.80
CA ARG A 120 -4.46 0.29 -0.65
C ARG A 120 -5.51 -0.70 -0.13
N ALA A 121 -6.76 -0.26 -0.01
CA ALA A 121 -7.84 -1.13 0.44
C ALA A 121 -8.10 -2.31 -0.52
N GLU A 122 -8.02 -2.08 -1.84
CA GLU A 122 -8.16 -3.12 -2.85
C GLU A 122 -7.01 -4.14 -2.79
N VAL A 123 -5.77 -3.66 -2.64
CA VAL A 123 -4.60 -4.54 -2.45
C VAL A 123 -4.76 -5.38 -1.18
N LEU A 124 -5.13 -4.78 -0.05
CA LEU A 124 -5.33 -5.50 1.20
C LEU A 124 -6.43 -6.55 1.09
N LYS A 125 -7.55 -6.24 0.42
CA LYS A 125 -8.65 -7.20 0.17
C LYS A 125 -8.18 -8.41 -0.63
N THR A 126 -7.27 -8.23 -1.58
CA THR A 126 -6.68 -9.33 -2.36
C THR A 126 -5.62 -10.09 -1.57
N LEU A 127 -4.90 -9.39 -0.70
CA LEU A 127 -3.82 -9.95 0.11
C LEU A 127 -4.32 -10.87 1.23
N ASP A 128 -5.47 -10.55 1.86
CA ASP A 128 -6.03 -11.34 2.96
C ASP A 128 -6.20 -12.83 2.63
N PRO A 129 -6.85 -13.24 1.52
CA PRO A 129 -6.94 -14.64 1.16
C PRO A 129 -5.57 -15.26 0.80
N ILE A 130 -4.64 -14.49 0.21
CA ILE A 130 -3.29 -14.98 -0.11
C ILE A 130 -2.55 -15.36 1.17
N ILE A 131 -2.58 -14.48 2.17
CA ILE A 131 -1.95 -14.72 3.47
C ILE A 131 -2.60 -15.92 4.16
N THR A 132 -3.93 -16.01 4.14
CA THR A 132 -4.68 -17.11 4.76
C THR A 132 -4.35 -18.45 4.11
N ASP A 133 -4.36 -18.51 2.78
CA ASP A 133 -4.04 -19.72 2.02
C ASP A 133 -2.59 -20.14 2.29
N TYR A 134 -1.66 -19.18 2.27
CA TYR A 134 -0.24 -19.44 2.55
C TYR A 134 -0.01 -19.96 3.96
N PHE A 135 -0.68 -19.36 4.95
CA PHE A 135 -0.67 -19.78 6.36
C PHE A 135 -1.09 -21.25 6.52
N GLN A 136 -2.22 -21.61 5.91
CA GLN A 136 -2.77 -22.97 6.00
C GLN A 136 -1.90 -24.00 5.27
N GLN A 137 -1.51 -23.72 4.02
CA GLN A 137 -0.70 -24.63 3.18
C GLN A 137 0.67 -24.93 3.75
N ASN A 138 1.26 -23.99 4.47
CA ASN A 138 2.59 -24.12 5.06
C ASN A 138 2.58 -24.53 6.54
N GLN A 139 1.40 -24.87 7.09
CA GLN A 139 1.24 -25.29 8.50
C GLN A 139 1.88 -24.30 9.48
N ILE A 140 1.66 -23.00 9.23
CA ILE A 140 2.16 -21.93 10.08
C ILE A 140 1.29 -21.86 11.34
N SER A 141 1.90 -21.80 12.52
CA SER A 141 1.18 -21.68 13.80
C SER A 141 0.94 -20.21 14.17
N ILE A 142 1.92 -19.34 13.88
CA ILE A 142 1.83 -17.90 14.20
C ILE A 142 2.46 -17.08 13.07
N MET A 143 1.78 -16.04 12.64
CA MET A 143 2.31 -15.02 11.73
C MET A 143 2.30 -13.65 12.42
N LEU A 144 3.44 -12.98 12.43
CA LEU A 144 3.63 -11.69 13.07
C LEU A 144 3.90 -10.59 12.02
N TYR A 145 3.58 -9.36 12.37
CA TYR A 145 4.05 -8.22 11.59
C TYR A 145 5.51 -7.88 11.96
N LYS A 146 6.37 -7.68 10.97
CA LYS A 146 7.78 -7.32 11.16
C LYS A 146 7.98 -6.14 12.11
N ARG A 147 7.11 -5.13 12.05
CA ARG A 147 7.13 -3.96 12.96
C ARG A 147 7.02 -4.30 14.44
N ASN A 148 6.51 -5.49 14.78
CA ASN A 148 6.30 -5.95 16.16
C ASN A 148 7.43 -6.89 16.63
N ILE A 149 8.46 -7.09 15.81
CA ILE A 149 9.57 -8.02 16.08
C ILE A 149 10.83 -7.19 16.35
N ALA A 150 11.44 -7.40 17.50
CA ALA A 150 12.68 -6.74 17.85
C ALA A 150 13.90 -7.37 17.13
N ILE A 151 13.94 -8.71 17.07
CA ILE A 151 14.99 -9.49 16.41
C ILE A 151 14.35 -10.76 15.81
N GLY A 152 14.68 -11.09 14.58
CA GLY A 152 14.25 -12.30 13.89
C GLY A 152 15.25 -12.69 12.80
N THR A 153 15.36 -13.99 12.51
CA THR A 153 16.21 -14.48 11.41
C THR A 153 15.49 -14.31 10.07
N SER A 154 16.24 -14.18 8.99
CA SER A 154 15.68 -13.98 7.63
C SER A 154 14.89 -15.18 7.13
N GLU A 155 15.18 -16.39 7.65
CA GLU A 155 14.46 -17.62 7.30
C GLU A 155 12.97 -17.57 7.70
N LEU A 156 12.65 -16.76 8.72
CA LEU A 156 11.27 -16.56 9.19
C LEU A 156 10.53 -15.47 8.41
N ASP A 157 11.23 -14.67 7.59
CA ASP A 157 10.63 -13.63 6.75
C ASP A 157 10.02 -14.27 5.49
N ILE A 158 8.71 -14.24 5.41
CA ILE A 158 7.98 -14.75 4.24
C ILE A 158 7.50 -13.64 3.31
N THR A 159 7.93 -12.41 3.52
CA THR A 159 7.46 -11.21 2.81
C THR A 159 7.56 -11.37 1.29
N ASP A 160 8.72 -11.80 0.79
CA ASP A 160 8.95 -11.93 -0.65
C ASP A 160 8.07 -13.03 -1.28
N LYS A 161 7.80 -14.11 -0.54
CA LYS A 161 6.89 -15.18 -0.99
C LYS A 161 5.44 -14.67 -1.12
N ILE A 162 5.02 -13.82 -0.19
CA ILE A 162 3.69 -13.20 -0.26
C ILE A 162 3.62 -12.17 -1.40
N ILE A 163 4.71 -11.42 -1.65
CA ILE A 163 4.80 -10.51 -2.81
C ILE A 163 4.68 -11.31 -4.11
N ASP A 164 5.39 -12.42 -4.26
CA ASP A 164 5.32 -13.26 -5.45
C ASP A 164 3.89 -13.77 -5.73
N GLU A 165 3.17 -14.17 -4.68
CA GLU A 165 1.78 -14.62 -4.84
C GLU A 165 0.82 -13.45 -5.16
N LEU A 166 1.01 -12.29 -4.54
CA LEU A 166 0.26 -11.08 -4.86
C LEU A 166 0.50 -10.64 -6.31
N ASP A 167 1.73 -10.64 -6.76
CA ASP A 167 2.13 -10.25 -8.13
C ASP A 167 1.54 -11.13 -9.22
N LYS A 168 1.28 -12.41 -8.92
CA LYS A 168 0.56 -13.33 -9.82
C LYS A 168 -0.94 -13.02 -9.87
N LYS A 169 -1.55 -12.70 -8.72
CA LYS A 169 -3.01 -12.50 -8.60
C LYS A 169 -3.43 -11.07 -8.97
N LEU A 170 -2.62 -10.06 -8.64
CA LEU A 170 -2.96 -8.63 -8.81
C LEU A 170 -1.75 -7.83 -9.29
N PRO A 171 -1.35 -7.91 -10.57
CA PRO A 171 -0.21 -7.14 -11.09
C PRO A 171 -0.47 -5.64 -11.23
N SER A 172 -1.74 -5.23 -11.31
CA SER A 172 -2.18 -3.82 -11.41
C SER A 172 -3.64 -3.68 -11.02
N ILE A 173 -4.08 -2.43 -10.76
CA ILE A 173 -5.49 -2.08 -10.48
C ILE A 173 -5.92 -0.86 -11.29
N LYS A 174 -7.23 -0.63 -11.39
CA LYS A 174 -7.76 0.62 -11.95
C LYS A 174 -7.74 1.69 -10.85
N LEU A 175 -7.14 2.83 -11.17
CA LEU A 175 -7.11 4.01 -10.30
C LEU A 175 -8.16 5.01 -10.82
N ASN A 176 -9.35 4.93 -10.24
CA ASN A 176 -10.46 5.87 -10.54
C ASN A 176 -10.44 7.06 -9.60
#